data_8a668fccf4dd87c7831b640dc088c78f
#
_entry.id   8a668fccf4dd87c7831b640dc088c78f
#
_cell.length_a   1.000
_cell.length_b   1.000
_cell.length_c   1.000
_cell.angle_alpha   90.00
_cell.angle_beta   90.00
_cell.angle_gamma   90.00
#
_symmetry.space_group_name_H-M   'P 1'
#
loop_
_entity.id
_entity.type
_entity.pdbx_description
1 polymer ?
#
loop_
_entity_poly.entity_id
_entity_poly.type
_entity_poly.pdbx_seq_one_letter_code
_entity_poly.pdbx_strand_id
1 'polypeptide(L)'
;MIDLASCSRRLAARLVRHASRCMPQTRSIWAEAMRNELAHIKDQPGALVWNVGCILASYKCRLTDLYARHSLQMLRGTAACSLAAALAGYAIESQASGQTLPPPGFTDAACDLPHISPDIRPRLRCGTVGVPRDYEHPEAGSFRLAVVVIRSEHQPASPDPVVYISGGPGSPLTIYAYNQARHPLAPGRDVILVDQRGMGRSDPSICPDHNRDLVPAMATFVIEPTVDAQARRRAIFMACREEAIAKGIDLRDFGTAVTAQDFDMVRRALGVKQWDAFGVSYGTTVAMTLMARYPDTIRSAVLDSVEPPDPFLPLESTNFADDRAAFFAACDKNTACVAAYPHLGEMYQETLRHLVHSPAALNLPPGLHDTFPDPRLSAPLFEFVIDQLIYYAHFYPGLPRLIAWVHHGDTTLFARALAALLTEASNPETGTNFSANVAVQCRDRPRFRQKLPDNANVLDRATLYDVCRDWEKLGPPPVIPVGTRVPTLVLAGQFDPFARPVVSRHVADLIGARSRWVEFLLVGHSVRAASPCASRIVAEFVDDPTRALDTSCADHPPPIRFEPMHGTP
;
A
#
# COMPACT_ATOMS: atom_id res chain seq x y z
N MET A 1 38.72 16.38 -46.32
CA MET A 1 37.65 16.77 -45.39
C MET A 1 37.70 15.80 -44.21
N ILE A 2 38.08 16.29 -43.05
CA ILE A 2 38.07 15.45 -41.81
C ILE A 2 36.61 15.16 -41.47
N ASP A 3 36.24 13.89 -41.43
CA ASP A 3 34.89 13.47 -41.07
C ASP A 3 34.58 13.88 -39.60
N LEU A 4 33.99 15.04 -39.45
CA LEU A 4 33.58 15.64 -38.18
C LEU A 4 32.65 14.69 -37.37
N ALA A 5 31.88 13.84 -38.06
CA ALA A 5 30.98 12.91 -37.45
C ALA A 5 31.73 11.77 -36.74
N SER A 6 32.80 11.24 -37.33
CA SER A 6 33.63 10.22 -36.71
C SER A 6 34.46 10.78 -35.54
N CYS A 7 34.86 12.04 -35.62
CA CYS A 7 35.62 12.71 -34.57
C CYS A 7 34.76 12.95 -33.30
N SER A 8 33.50 13.40 -33.48
CA SER A 8 32.59 13.64 -32.34
C SER A 8 32.19 12.35 -31.62
N ARG A 9 31.93 11.23 -32.33
CA ARG A 9 31.68 9.94 -31.72
C ARG A 9 32.88 9.41 -30.92
N ARG A 10 34.10 9.58 -31.43
CA ARG A 10 35.32 9.19 -30.71
C ARG A 10 35.50 10.03 -29.44
N LEU A 11 35.19 11.32 -29.50
CA LEU A 11 35.22 12.21 -28.35
C LEU A 11 34.16 11.80 -27.30
N ALA A 12 32.92 11.56 -27.71
CA ALA A 12 31.84 11.10 -26.87
C ALA A 12 32.19 9.79 -26.15
N ALA A 13 32.74 8.82 -26.86
CA ALA A 13 33.19 7.55 -26.26
C ALA A 13 34.36 7.71 -25.28
N ARG A 14 35.24 8.72 -25.49
CA ARG A 14 36.31 9.04 -24.52
C ARG A 14 35.74 9.68 -23.24
N LEU A 15 34.78 10.59 -23.39
CA LEU A 15 34.14 11.29 -22.26
C LEU A 15 33.35 10.33 -21.38
N VAL A 16 32.59 9.37 -21.95
CA VAL A 16 31.87 8.35 -21.18
C VAL A 16 32.86 7.40 -20.47
N ARG A 17 33.94 7.00 -21.12
CA ARG A 17 34.98 6.19 -20.45
C ARG A 17 35.62 6.94 -19.28
N HIS A 18 35.84 8.25 -19.43
CA HIS A 18 36.34 9.07 -18.33
C HIS A 18 35.33 9.16 -17.18
N ALA A 19 34.05 9.48 -17.47
CA ALA A 19 32.98 9.51 -16.50
C ALA A 19 32.84 8.18 -15.75
N SER A 20 32.88 7.05 -16.47
CA SER A 20 32.82 5.71 -15.88
C SER A 20 33.97 5.40 -14.92
N ARG A 21 35.18 5.91 -15.20
CA ARG A 21 36.36 5.75 -14.31
C ARG A 21 36.29 6.66 -13.09
N CYS A 22 35.58 7.78 -13.17
CA CYS A 22 35.38 8.68 -12.05
C CYS A 22 34.25 8.23 -11.09
N MET A 23 33.46 7.23 -11.48
CA MET A 23 32.37 6.71 -10.65
C MET A 23 32.94 5.89 -9.47
N PRO A 24 32.43 6.03 -8.24
CA PRO A 24 32.79 5.18 -7.11
C PRO A 24 32.50 3.71 -7.37
N GLN A 25 33.31 2.79 -6.80
CA GLN A 25 33.11 1.35 -6.96
C GLN A 25 31.73 0.87 -6.50
N THR A 26 31.16 1.53 -5.49
CA THR A 26 29.79 1.28 -5.00
C THR A 26 28.70 1.55 -6.02
N ARG A 27 29.03 2.20 -7.15
CA ARG A 27 28.09 2.56 -8.24
C ARG A 27 28.56 2.04 -9.60
N SER A 28 29.27 0.90 -9.64
CA SER A 28 29.78 0.28 -10.87
C SER A 28 28.70 -0.02 -11.91
N ILE A 29 27.50 -0.40 -11.47
CA ILE A 29 26.33 -0.65 -12.34
C ILE A 29 25.95 0.60 -13.14
N TRP A 30 26.03 1.79 -12.55
CA TRP A 30 25.78 3.06 -13.24
C TRP A 30 26.85 3.37 -14.30
N ALA A 31 28.11 3.01 -14.01
CA ALA A 31 29.18 3.18 -14.97
C ALA A 31 29.02 2.27 -16.18
N GLU A 32 28.42 1.11 -16.04
CA GLU A 32 28.11 0.19 -17.12
C GLU A 32 26.90 0.66 -17.94
N ALA A 33 25.83 1.11 -17.27
CA ALA A 33 24.64 1.69 -17.91
C ALA A 33 25.03 2.88 -18.80
N MET A 34 25.87 3.79 -18.32
CA MET A 34 26.37 4.93 -19.10
C MET A 34 27.11 4.52 -20.38
N ARG A 35 27.82 3.41 -20.35
CA ARG A 35 28.52 2.89 -21.57
C ARG A 35 27.54 2.28 -22.57
N ASN A 36 26.51 1.60 -22.08
CA ASN A 36 25.54 0.92 -22.93
C ASN A 36 24.58 1.93 -23.61
N GLU A 37 24.13 2.95 -22.90
CA GLU A 37 23.21 3.94 -23.46
C GLU A 37 23.84 4.79 -24.56
N LEU A 38 25.13 5.11 -24.51
CA LEU A 38 25.78 5.84 -25.59
C LEU A 38 25.63 5.17 -26.96
N ALA A 39 25.52 3.84 -27.00
CA ALA A 39 25.34 3.07 -28.22
C ALA A 39 23.95 3.32 -28.88
N HIS A 40 22.95 3.76 -28.11
CA HIS A 40 21.58 3.96 -28.56
C HIS A 40 21.27 5.39 -28.97
N ILE A 41 22.14 6.37 -28.67
CA ILE A 41 21.93 7.78 -29.05
C ILE A 41 22.33 7.98 -30.51
N LYS A 42 21.33 8.27 -31.36
CA LYS A 42 21.50 8.35 -32.82
C LYS A 42 21.97 9.72 -33.31
N ASP A 43 21.58 10.80 -32.60
CA ASP A 43 21.94 12.17 -32.96
C ASP A 43 23.26 12.64 -32.29
N GLN A 44 24.03 13.44 -33.01
CA GLN A 44 25.34 13.89 -32.55
C GLN A 44 25.31 14.98 -31.45
N PRO A 45 24.44 15.99 -31.52
CA PRO A 45 24.29 16.99 -30.47
C PRO A 45 23.79 16.38 -29.16
N GLY A 46 22.81 15.47 -29.22
CA GLY A 46 22.28 14.76 -28.05
C GLY A 46 23.33 13.92 -27.34
N ALA A 47 24.20 13.23 -28.09
CA ALA A 47 25.30 12.46 -27.52
C ALA A 47 26.29 13.32 -26.72
N LEU A 48 26.58 14.56 -27.19
CA LEU A 48 27.47 15.47 -26.48
C LEU A 48 26.83 16.04 -25.19
N VAL A 49 25.59 16.47 -25.25
CA VAL A 49 24.84 16.98 -24.07
C VAL A 49 24.74 15.91 -23.02
N TRP A 50 24.38 14.67 -23.42
CA TRP A 50 24.27 13.54 -22.53
C TRP A 50 25.62 13.20 -21.85
N ASN A 51 26.74 13.26 -22.58
CA ASN A 51 28.08 13.03 -22.01
C ASN A 51 28.50 14.08 -20.99
N VAL A 52 28.15 15.34 -21.18
CA VAL A 52 28.39 16.39 -20.17
C VAL A 52 27.59 16.07 -18.89
N GLY A 53 26.34 15.64 -19.02
CA GLY A 53 25.51 15.16 -17.91
C GLY A 53 26.14 13.99 -17.14
N CYS A 54 26.66 12.99 -17.85
CA CYS A 54 27.36 11.85 -17.26
C CYS A 54 28.63 12.25 -16.49
N ILE A 55 29.42 13.18 -17.01
CA ILE A 55 30.60 13.71 -16.33
C ILE A 55 30.21 14.43 -15.04
N LEU A 56 29.25 15.35 -15.11
CA LEU A 56 28.78 16.10 -13.94
C LEU A 56 28.23 15.17 -12.85
N ALA A 57 27.43 14.16 -13.24
CA ALA A 57 26.91 13.14 -12.34
C ALA A 57 28.03 12.32 -11.66
N SER A 58 29.06 11.94 -12.43
CA SER A 58 30.19 11.15 -11.91
C SER A 58 31.02 11.94 -10.90
N TYR A 59 31.31 13.20 -11.17
CA TYR A 59 32.02 14.06 -10.22
C TYR A 59 31.17 14.37 -8.98
N LYS A 60 29.88 14.61 -9.13
CA LYS A 60 28.96 14.79 -8.00
C LYS A 60 28.94 13.55 -7.10
N CYS A 61 28.85 12.33 -7.69
CA CYS A 61 28.89 11.08 -6.95
C CYS A 61 30.23 10.87 -6.21
N ARG A 62 31.36 11.26 -6.84
CA ARG A 62 32.69 11.14 -6.23
C ARG A 62 32.89 12.14 -5.09
N LEU A 63 32.40 13.36 -5.24
CA LEU A 63 32.45 14.37 -4.17
C LEU A 63 31.60 13.97 -2.97
N THR A 64 30.41 13.40 -3.20
CA THR A 64 29.55 12.87 -2.11
C THR A 64 30.21 11.70 -1.39
N ASP A 65 30.87 10.79 -2.11
CA ASP A 65 31.58 9.65 -1.52
C ASP A 65 32.84 10.10 -0.73
N LEU A 66 33.57 11.10 -1.24
CA LEU A 66 34.70 11.71 -0.53
C LEU A 66 34.25 12.45 0.73
N TYR A 67 33.14 13.18 0.65
CA TYR A 67 32.56 13.89 1.80
C TYR A 67 32.11 12.91 2.88
N ALA A 68 31.45 11.81 2.48
CA ALA A 68 31.03 10.75 3.39
C ALA A 68 32.24 10.05 4.07
N ARG A 69 33.35 9.84 3.34
CA ARG A 69 34.60 9.27 3.91
C ARG A 69 35.33 10.23 4.82
N HIS A 70 35.36 11.51 4.48
CA HIS A 70 35.99 12.55 5.32
C HIS A 70 35.18 12.80 6.60
N SER A 71 33.85 12.82 6.54
CA SER A 71 33.01 12.93 7.74
C SER A 71 33.18 11.73 8.68
N LEU A 72 33.34 10.51 8.12
CA LEU A 72 33.66 9.30 8.92
C LEU A 72 35.07 9.32 9.54
N GLN A 73 36.04 9.97 8.89
CA GLN A 73 37.39 10.15 9.47
C GLN A 73 37.44 11.26 10.53
N MET A 74 36.72 12.34 10.31
CA MET A 74 36.55 13.40 11.33
C MET A 74 35.80 12.89 12.57
N LEU A 75 34.74 12.05 12.38
CA LEU A 75 34.02 11.38 13.46
C LEU A 75 34.91 10.42 14.26
N ARG A 76 35.91 9.78 13.65
CA ARG A 76 36.88 8.93 14.35
C ARG A 76 37.96 9.71 15.12
N GLY A 77 38.30 10.91 14.65
CA GLY A 77 39.25 11.79 15.31
C GLY A 77 38.67 12.60 16.51
N THR A 78 37.39 12.95 16.41
CA THR A 78 36.65 13.66 17.47
C THR A 78 36.04 12.73 18.52
N ALA A 79 35.83 11.44 18.22
CA ALA A 79 35.28 10.46 19.17
C ALA A 79 36.17 10.21 20.39
N ALA A 80 37.48 10.36 20.27
CA ALA A 80 38.40 10.16 21.39
C ALA A 80 38.41 11.34 22.40
N CYS A 81 38.17 12.58 21.96
CA CYS A 81 38.04 13.74 22.83
C CYS A 81 36.61 13.97 23.36
N SER A 82 35.60 13.51 22.62
CA SER A 82 34.19 13.67 23.01
C SER A 82 33.73 12.62 24.01
N LEU A 83 34.38 11.46 24.11
CA LEU A 83 34.00 10.39 25.04
C LEU A 83 34.27 10.79 26.51
N ALA A 84 35.29 11.56 26.76
CA ALA A 84 35.60 12.08 28.11
C ALA A 84 34.66 13.22 28.55
N ALA A 85 34.20 14.05 27.61
CA ALA A 85 33.23 15.11 27.86
C ALA A 85 31.79 14.57 27.92
N ALA A 86 31.45 13.53 27.12
CA ALA A 86 30.15 12.89 27.12
C ALA A 86 29.89 12.07 28.40
N LEU A 87 30.91 11.44 28.98
CA LEU A 87 30.76 10.71 30.25
C LEU A 87 30.57 11.65 31.45
N ALA A 88 31.06 12.90 31.39
CA ALA A 88 30.80 13.92 32.40
C ALA A 88 29.44 14.63 32.22
N GLY A 89 28.95 14.78 30.96
CA GLY A 89 27.62 15.30 30.63
C GLY A 89 26.49 14.30 30.90
N TYR A 90 26.73 13.01 30.66
CA TYR A 90 25.74 11.96 30.88
C TYR A 90 25.35 11.74 32.35
N ALA A 91 26.25 12.14 33.30
CA ALA A 91 25.97 12.11 34.74
C ALA A 91 25.09 13.27 35.21
N ILE A 92 24.93 14.34 34.43
CA ILE A 92 24.13 15.52 34.78
C ILE A 92 22.77 15.52 34.05
N GLU A 93 22.66 14.92 32.85
CA GLU A 93 21.39 14.83 32.09
C GLU A 93 20.52 13.62 32.45
N SER A 94 21.01 12.68 33.26
CA SER A 94 20.16 11.56 33.72
C SER A 94 19.15 11.92 34.82
N GLN A 95 19.02 13.21 35.15
CA GLN A 95 17.95 13.75 36.01
C GLN A 95 16.89 14.57 35.23
N ALA A 96 16.95 14.64 33.92
CA ALA A 96 15.79 15.03 33.14
C ALA A 96 14.71 13.96 33.35
N SER A 97 13.68 14.32 34.06
CA SER A 97 12.50 13.52 34.43
C SER A 97 12.01 12.67 33.26
N GLY A 98 12.53 11.47 33.14
CA GLY A 98 11.84 10.41 32.38
C GLY A 98 10.56 10.13 33.13
N GLN A 99 9.49 10.83 32.80
CA GLN A 99 8.14 10.36 33.11
C GLN A 99 7.99 9.07 32.30
N THR A 100 8.26 7.94 32.98
CA THR A 100 7.94 6.63 32.43
C THR A 100 6.44 6.65 32.22
N LEU A 101 6.02 6.56 30.94
CA LEU A 101 4.63 6.31 30.60
C LEU A 101 4.09 5.24 31.56
N PRO A 102 2.92 5.43 32.16
CA PRO A 102 2.31 4.37 32.97
C PRO A 102 2.25 3.11 32.10
N PRO A 103 2.43 1.91 32.68
CA PRO A 103 2.38 0.69 31.90
C PRO A 103 1.05 0.65 31.14
N PRO A 104 1.06 0.43 29.83
CA PRO A 104 -0.15 0.41 29.03
C PRO A 104 -1.08 -0.68 29.58
N GLY A 105 -2.33 -0.32 29.86
CA GLY A 105 -3.36 -1.24 30.31
C GLY A 105 -4.34 -1.56 29.20
N PHE A 106 -4.75 -2.81 29.10
CA PHE A 106 -5.90 -3.20 28.30
C PHE A 106 -7.17 -3.06 29.15
N THR A 107 -8.13 -2.27 28.70
CA THR A 107 -9.42 -2.08 29.35
C THR A 107 -10.46 -2.91 28.62
N ASP A 108 -10.98 -3.96 29.28
CA ASP A 108 -12.02 -4.83 28.73
C ASP A 108 -13.31 -4.03 28.46
N ALA A 109 -13.97 -4.33 27.34
CA ALA A 109 -15.27 -3.78 26.95
C ALA A 109 -16.16 -4.86 26.35
N ALA A 110 -17.47 -4.59 26.28
CA ALA A 110 -18.39 -5.48 25.60
C ALA A 110 -18.03 -5.61 24.11
N CYS A 111 -18.12 -6.82 23.57
CA CYS A 111 -17.95 -7.08 22.13
C CYS A 111 -19.24 -6.72 21.37
N ASP A 112 -19.49 -5.43 21.23
CA ASP A 112 -20.59 -4.91 20.42
C ASP A 112 -20.12 -4.78 18.95
N LEU A 113 -20.06 -5.92 18.27
CA LEU A 113 -19.61 -6.04 16.89
C LEU A 113 -20.74 -6.62 16.03
N PRO A 114 -20.91 -6.18 14.78
CA PRO A 114 -21.95 -6.72 13.90
C PRO A 114 -21.68 -8.18 13.54
N HIS A 115 -22.75 -8.89 13.24
CA HIS A 115 -22.73 -10.27 12.71
C HIS A 115 -22.04 -11.32 13.60
N ILE A 116 -21.74 -11.04 14.87
CA ILE A 116 -21.12 -12.01 15.76
C ILE A 116 -22.12 -13.10 16.15
N SER A 117 -21.89 -14.31 15.66
CA SER A 117 -22.69 -15.48 15.98
C SER A 117 -22.40 -16.01 17.40
N PRO A 118 -23.37 -16.74 18.05
CA PRO A 118 -23.22 -17.25 19.40
C PRO A 118 -22.01 -18.18 19.59
N ASP A 119 -21.60 -18.91 18.56
CA ASP A 119 -20.46 -19.85 18.59
C ASP A 119 -19.10 -19.13 18.58
N ILE A 120 -19.02 -17.93 17.98
CA ILE A 120 -17.78 -17.14 17.92
C ILE A 120 -17.63 -16.23 19.15
N ARG A 121 -18.75 -15.68 19.66
CA ARG A 121 -18.75 -14.73 20.78
C ARG A 121 -17.87 -15.13 21.98
N PRO A 122 -17.86 -16.40 22.45
CA PRO A 122 -17.02 -16.80 23.58
C PRO A 122 -15.52 -16.75 23.31
N ARG A 123 -15.12 -16.71 22.04
CA ARG A 123 -13.71 -16.62 21.62
C ARG A 123 -13.22 -15.18 21.55
N LEU A 124 -14.11 -14.18 21.63
CA LEU A 124 -13.74 -12.79 21.50
C LEU A 124 -13.49 -12.16 22.87
N ARG A 125 -12.38 -11.42 22.96
CA ARG A 125 -12.11 -10.47 24.02
C ARG A 125 -11.93 -9.09 23.40
N CYS A 126 -12.87 -8.19 23.67
CA CYS A 126 -12.88 -6.83 23.13
C CYS A 126 -12.45 -5.83 24.22
N GLY A 127 -11.85 -4.73 23.80
CA GLY A 127 -11.47 -3.67 24.71
C GLY A 127 -10.71 -2.55 24.02
N THR A 128 -10.07 -1.73 24.83
CA THR A 128 -9.30 -0.59 24.35
C THR A 128 -7.92 -0.53 25.02
N VAL A 129 -6.97 0.07 24.30
CA VAL A 129 -5.65 0.42 24.80
C VAL A 129 -5.43 1.92 24.66
N GLY A 130 -5.08 2.58 25.75
CA GLY A 130 -4.67 3.99 25.74
C GLY A 130 -3.25 4.15 25.18
N VAL A 131 -3.11 5.03 24.20
CA VAL A 131 -1.81 5.40 23.60
C VAL A 131 -1.62 6.90 23.64
N PRO A 132 -0.38 7.44 23.81
CA PRO A 132 -0.14 8.87 23.72
C PRO A 132 -0.57 9.43 22.35
N ARG A 133 -1.11 10.64 22.35
CA ARG A 133 -1.30 11.40 21.09
C ARG A 133 0.06 11.63 20.45
N ASP A 134 1.00 12.16 21.24
CA ASP A 134 2.39 12.39 20.88
C ASP A 134 3.29 11.62 21.86
N TYR A 135 4.15 10.75 21.34
CA TYR A 135 5.08 9.97 22.15
C TYR A 135 6.26 10.80 22.68
N GLU A 136 6.54 11.95 22.05
CA GLU A 136 7.55 12.91 22.54
C GLU A 136 6.98 13.81 23.65
N HIS A 137 5.64 14.01 23.63
CA HIS A 137 4.89 14.84 24.59
C HIS A 137 3.68 14.08 25.16
N PRO A 138 3.89 13.04 25.99
CA PRO A 138 2.79 12.18 26.48
C PRO A 138 1.73 12.93 27.29
N GLU A 139 2.09 14.06 27.88
CA GLU A 139 1.19 14.96 28.61
C GLU A 139 0.16 15.66 27.70
N ALA A 140 0.36 15.67 26.39
CA ALA A 140 -0.58 16.27 25.42
C ALA A 140 -1.91 15.52 25.31
N GLY A 141 -2.04 14.37 25.97
CA GLY A 141 -3.24 13.54 26.01
C GLY A 141 -3.06 12.18 25.35
N SER A 142 -4.15 11.41 25.29
CA SER A 142 -4.14 10.04 24.78
C SER A 142 -5.32 9.78 23.85
N PHE A 143 -5.13 8.80 22.98
CA PHE A 143 -6.18 8.17 22.15
C PHE A 143 -6.47 6.76 22.68
N ARG A 144 -7.69 6.29 22.49
CA ARG A 144 -8.07 4.90 22.76
C ARG A 144 -8.08 4.14 21.43
N LEU A 145 -7.33 3.06 21.38
CA LEU A 145 -7.37 2.15 20.24
C LEU A 145 -8.30 0.98 20.54
N ALA A 146 -9.21 0.71 19.63
CA ALA A 146 -10.07 -0.46 19.70
C ALA A 146 -9.29 -1.72 19.35
N VAL A 147 -9.39 -2.74 20.19
CA VAL A 147 -8.66 -3.99 20.06
C VAL A 147 -9.61 -5.16 20.27
N VAL A 148 -9.52 -6.16 19.39
CA VAL A 148 -10.23 -7.44 19.52
C VAL A 148 -9.21 -8.57 19.50
N VAL A 149 -9.21 -9.38 20.54
CA VAL A 149 -8.44 -10.63 20.59
C VAL A 149 -9.38 -11.78 20.26
N ILE A 150 -9.10 -12.50 19.20
CA ILE A 150 -9.82 -13.71 18.78
C ILE A 150 -9.01 -14.90 19.29
N ARG A 151 -9.54 -15.62 20.27
CA ARG A 151 -8.88 -16.81 20.81
C ARG A 151 -8.89 -17.95 19.80
N SER A 152 -7.78 -18.66 19.72
CA SER A 152 -7.66 -19.89 18.94
C SER A 152 -8.72 -20.93 19.36
N GLU A 153 -9.19 -21.71 18.40
CA GLU A 153 -10.02 -22.90 18.70
C GLU A 153 -9.19 -24.01 19.35
N HIS A 154 -7.91 -24.05 19.07
CA HIS A 154 -6.97 -25.00 19.65
C HIS A 154 -6.38 -24.43 20.95
N GLN A 155 -6.68 -25.05 22.08
CA GLN A 155 -6.16 -24.63 23.37
C GLN A 155 -5.31 -25.75 24.00
N PRO A 156 -4.16 -25.45 24.62
CA PRO A 156 -3.57 -24.11 24.73
C PRO A 156 -3.10 -23.58 23.41
N ALA A 157 -3.33 -22.30 23.14
CA ALA A 157 -2.81 -21.62 21.96
C ALA A 157 -1.28 -21.51 22.05
N SER A 158 -0.62 -21.39 20.88
CA SER A 158 0.80 -21.04 20.83
C SER A 158 1.05 -19.68 21.49
N PRO A 159 2.20 -19.49 22.15
CA PRO A 159 2.44 -18.31 23.00
C PRO A 159 2.53 -16.99 22.23
N ASP A 160 2.83 -17.06 20.93
CA ASP A 160 3.02 -15.89 20.08
C ASP A 160 1.77 -15.70 19.21
N PRO A 161 0.90 -14.73 19.50
CA PRO A 161 -0.30 -14.47 18.70
C PRO A 161 0.07 -13.81 17.36
N VAL A 162 -0.87 -13.81 16.42
CA VAL A 162 -0.75 -13.05 15.17
C VAL A 162 -1.41 -11.70 15.34
N VAL A 163 -0.69 -10.60 15.10
CA VAL A 163 -1.30 -9.28 14.94
C VAL A 163 -1.60 -9.03 13.48
N TYR A 164 -2.86 -8.73 13.17
CA TYR A 164 -3.29 -8.37 11.82
C TYR A 164 -3.31 -6.84 11.68
N ILE A 165 -2.64 -6.35 10.64
CA ILE A 165 -2.45 -4.92 10.35
C ILE A 165 -3.14 -4.62 9.02
N SER A 166 -4.26 -3.88 9.08
CA SER A 166 -5.05 -3.52 7.90
C SER A 166 -4.36 -2.51 7.00
N GLY A 167 -4.82 -2.47 5.75
CA GLY A 167 -4.37 -1.56 4.71
C GLY A 167 -5.12 -0.23 4.66
N GLY A 168 -5.16 0.35 3.50
CA GLY A 168 -5.76 1.62 3.16
C GLY A 168 -4.72 2.72 2.89
N PRO A 169 -4.13 3.40 3.90
CA PRO A 169 -4.57 3.50 5.30
C PRO A 169 -6.03 3.95 5.43
N GLY A 170 -6.63 3.79 6.60
CA GLY A 170 -8.01 4.22 6.83
C GLY A 170 -9.03 3.08 6.94
N SER A 171 -8.64 1.82 6.62
CA SER A 171 -9.57 0.69 6.66
C SER A 171 -9.78 0.19 8.09
N PRO A 172 -11.03 0.08 8.57
CA PRO A 172 -11.34 -0.53 9.85
C PRO A 172 -11.03 -2.02 9.82
N LEU A 173 -10.73 -2.61 10.98
CA LEU A 173 -10.40 -4.03 11.07
C LEU A 173 -11.23 -4.79 12.10
N THR A 174 -11.48 -4.19 13.26
CA THR A 174 -12.17 -4.89 14.36
C THR A 174 -13.59 -5.33 13.99
N ILE A 175 -14.24 -4.61 13.09
CA ILE A 175 -15.58 -4.95 12.57
C ILE A 175 -15.59 -6.31 11.82
N TYR A 176 -14.45 -6.73 11.27
CA TYR A 176 -14.30 -7.99 10.55
C TYR A 176 -13.90 -9.17 11.44
N ALA A 177 -14.03 -9.04 12.76
CA ALA A 177 -13.71 -10.10 13.71
C ALA A 177 -14.43 -11.43 13.42
N TYR A 178 -15.67 -11.38 12.92
CA TYR A 178 -16.41 -12.57 12.50
C TYR A 178 -15.67 -13.32 11.38
N ASN A 179 -15.26 -12.62 10.34
CA ASN A 179 -14.58 -13.23 9.20
C ASN A 179 -13.22 -13.80 9.60
N GLN A 180 -12.48 -13.10 10.46
CA GLN A 180 -11.17 -13.57 10.94
C GLN A 180 -11.31 -14.76 11.90
N ALA A 181 -12.39 -14.84 12.65
CA ALA A 181 -12.68 -16.00 13.52
C ALA A 181 -13.04 -17.24 12.70
N ARG A 182 -13.72 -17.09 11.56
CA ARG A 182 -14.10 -18.19 10.65
C ARG A 182 -12.93 -18.66 9.77
N HIS A 183 -12.06 -17.75 9.40
CA HIS A 183 -10.91 -18.01 8.52
C HIS A 183 -9.62 -17.53 9.18
N PRO A 184 -9.16 -18.17 10.27
CA PRO A 184 -8.03 -17.70 11.04
C PRO A 184 -6.75 -17.72 10.22
N LEU A 185 -5.91 -16.71 10.46
CA LEU A 185 -4.57 -16.60 9.84
C LEU A 185 -3.68 -17.78 10.21
N ALA A 186 -3.77 -18.23 11.47
CA ALA A 186 -3.04 -19.36 12.02
C ALA A 186 -3.93 -20.08 13.03
N PRO A 187 -4.49 -21.25 12.70
CA PRO A 187 -5.48 -21.94 13.56
C PRO A 187 -5.03 -22.21 14.99
N GLY A 188 -3.72 -22.42 15.21
CA GLY A 188 -3.13 -22.69 16.53
C GLY A 188 -2.79 -21.46 17.36
N ARG A 189 -3.10 -20.24 16.90
CA ARG A 189 -2.69 -18.98 17.54
C ARG A 189 -3.87 -18.03 17.74
N ASP A 190 -3.81 -17.24 18.78
CA ASP A 190 -4.73 -16.11 18.94
C ASP A 190 -4.45 -15.07 17.84
N VAL A 191 -5.50 -14.37 17.39
CA VAL A 191 -5.39 -13.28 16.41
C VAL A 191 -5.80 -11.98 17.05
N ILE A 192 -4.95 -10.95 16.93
CA ILE A 192 -5.18 -9.63 17.48
C ILE A 192 -5.53 -8.68 16.33
N LEU A 193 -6.70 -8.07 16.40
CA LEU A 193 -7.17 -7.04 15.49
C LEU A 193 -7.08 -5.70 16.20
N VAL A 194 -6.53 -4.69 15.52
CA VAL A 194 -6.42 -3.33 16.05
C VAL A 194 -6.93 -2.35 14.99
N ASP A 195 -7.91 -1.54 15.35
CA ASP A 195 -8.20 -0.36 14.56
C ASP A 195 -7.10 0.68 14.82
N GLN A 196 -6.40 1.10 13.78
CA GLN A 196 -5.31 2.08 13.92
C GLN A 196 -5.88 3.44 14.36
N ARG A 197 -5.02 4.33 14.91
CA ARG A 197 -5.46 5.67 15.30
C ARG A 197 -6.18 6.41 14.18
N GLY A 198 -7.31 7.00 14.46
CA GLY A 198 -8.14 7.71 13.49
C GLY A 198 -9.02 6.82 12.62
N MET A 199 -9.03 5.50 12.83
CA MET A 199 -9.70 4.53 11.97
C MET A 199 -10.68 3.67 12.75
N GLY A 200 -11.77 3.26 12.09
CA GLY A 200 -12.75 2.37 12.67
C GLY A 200 -13.30 2.89 14.00
N ARG A 201 -13.14 2.09 15.06
CA ARG A 201 -13.62 2.39 16.42
C ARG A 201 -12.56 3.03 17.32
N SER A 202 -11.39 3.37 16.77
CA SER A 202 -10.31 4.03 17.49
C SER A 202 -10.42 5.55 17.44
N ASP A 203 -9.96 6.21 18.52
CA ASP A 203 -9.87 7.67 18.59
C ASP A 203 -8.70 8.22 17.72
N PRO A 204 -8.83 9.47 17.27
CA PRO A 204 -10.06 10.26 17.15
C PRO A 204 -10.78 9.87 15.87
N SER A 205 -12.09 9.99 15.84
CA SER A 205 -12.83 9.83 14.58
C SER A 205 -12.60 11.05 13.69
N ILE A 206 -11.84 10.88 12.60
CA ILE A 206 -11.55 11.96 11.65
C ILE A 206 -12.65 12.00 10.61
N CYS A 207 -13.53 12.99 10.70
CA CYS A 207 -14.57 13.29 9.71
C CYS A 207 -15.30 12.03 9.19
N PRO A 208 -15.92 11.21 10.05
CA PRO A 208 -16.46 9.90 9.66
C PRO A 208 -17.55 9.98 8.60
N ASP A 209 -18.31 11.09 8.56
CA ASP A 209 -19.41 11.29 7.63
C ASP A 209 -18.96 11.83 6.25
N HIS A 210 -17.73 12.30 6.12
CA HIS A 210 -17.26 12.93 4.88
C HIS A 210 -17.15 11.96 3.70
N ASN A 211 -17.03 10.66 3.94
CA ASN A 211 -17.01 9.66 2.86
C ASN A 211 -18.28 9.71 2.00
N ARG A 212 -19.43 10.08 2.60
CA ARG A 212 -20.70 10.20 1.86
C ARG A 212 -20.62 11.20 0.71
N ASP A 213 -19.92 12.32 0.93
CA ASP A 213 -19.77 13.36 -0.08
C ASP A 213 -18.49 13.19 -0.89
N LEU A 214 -17.44 12.65 -0.26
CA LEU A 214 -16.11 12.51 -0.85
C LEU A 214 -16.07 11.41 -1.91
N VAL A 215 -16.67 10.23 -1.64
CA VAL A 215 -16.63 9.09 -2.58
C VAL A 215 -17.27 9.45 -3.91
N PRO A 216 -18.47 10.08 -3.94
CA PRO A 216 -19.05 10.58 -5.18
C PRO A 216 -18.18 11.65 -5.87
N ALA A 217 -17.60 12.58 -5.12
CA ALA A 217 -16.74 13.61 -5.67
C ALA A 217 -15.45 13.02 -6.26
N MET A 218 -14.88 12.00 -5.65
CA MET A 218 -13.74 11.25 -6.19
C MET A 218 -14.12 10.51 -7.47
N ALA A 219 -15.26 9.82 -7.48
CA ALA A 219 -15.75 9.12 -8.66
C ALA A 219 -15.99 10.11 -9.82
N THR A 220 -16.64 11.26 -9.58
CA THR A 220 -16.83 12.30 -10.59
C THR A 220 -15.49 12.80 -11.13
N PHE A 221 -14.50 13.02 -10.28
CA PHE A 221 -13.17 13.46 -10.72
C PHE A 221 -12.44 12.40 -11.55
N VAL A 222 -12.60 11.12 -11.21
CA VAL A 222 -12.03 10.02 -12.00
C VAL A 222 -12.68 9.91 -13.39
N ILE A 223 -14.01 10.07 -13.43
CA ILE A 223 -14.80 9.99 -14.68
C ILE A 223 -14.52 11.18 -15.59
N GLU A 224 -14.54 12.38 -15.02
CA GLU A 224 -14.33 13.64 -15.72
C GLU A 224 -13.33 14.50 -14.94
N PRO A 225 -12.03 14.40 -15.21
CA PRO A 225 -10.99 15.14 -14.48
C PRO A 225 -10.98 16.62 -14.86
N THR A 226 -12.10 17.31 -14.63
CA THR A 226 -12.23 18.76 -14.84
C THR A 226 -11.65 19.53 -13.66
N VAL A 227 -11.33 20.82 -13.89
CA VAL A 227 -10.86 21.71 -12.81
C VAL A 227 -11.91 21.84 -11.71
N ASP A 228 -13.20 21.86 -12.06
CA ASP A 228 -14.29 21.96 -11.09
C ASP A 228 -14.44 20.69 -10.26
N ALA A 229 -14.35 19.52 -10.86
CA ALA A 229 -14.38 18.23 -10.15
C ALA A 229 -13.17 18.09 -9.19
N GLN A 230 -11.98 18.52 -9.62
CA GLN A 230 -10.79 18.57 -8.77
C GLN A 230 -10.98 19.54 -7.60
N ALA A 231 -11.49 20.73 -7.87
CA ALA A 231 -11.73 21.74 -6.84
C ALA A 231 -12.76 21.27 -5.80
N ARG A 232 -13.86 20.64 -6.24
CA ARG A 232 -14.88 20.06 -5.35
C ARG A 232 -14.29 19.00 -4.44
N ARG A 233 -13.58 18.01 -4.99
CA ARG A 233 -12.90 16.95 -4.23
C ARG A 233 -11.95 17.54 -3.18
N ARG A 234 -11.10 18.47 -3.60
CA ARG A 234 -10.16 19.15 -2.71
C ARG A 234 -10.88 19.92 -1.60
N ALA A 235 -11.96 20.63 -1.92
CA ALA A 235 -12.74 21.40 -0.93
C ALA A 235 -13.28 20.52 0.20
N ILE A 236 -13.75 19.30 -0.10
CA ILE A 236 -14.23 18.35 0.91
C ILE A 236 -13.08 17.92 1.84
N PHE A 237 -11.90 17.61 1.30
CA PHE A 237 -10.74 17.27 2.14
C PHE A 237 -10.30 18.45 3.02
N MET A 238 -10.28 19.67 2.47
CA MET A 238 -9.89 20.86 3.25
C MET A 238 -10.91 21.21 4.32
N ALA A 239 -12.21 21.02 4.06
CA ALA A 239 -13.26 21.19 5.06
C ALA A 239 -13.09 20.18 6.22
N CYS A 240 -12.78 18.94 5.92
CA CYS A 240 -12.43 17.96 6.95
C CYS A 240 -11.21 18.38 7.77
N ARG A 241 -10.16 18.88 7.12
CA ARG A 241 -8.96 19.38 7.81
C ARG A 241 -9.34 20.49 8.82
N GLU A 242 -10.13 21.46 8.39
CA GLU A 242 -10.58 22.56 9.24
C GLU A 242 -11.45 22.08 10.40
N GLU A 243 -12.36 21.13 10.13
CA GLU A 243 -13.20 20.51 11.17
C GLU A 243 -12.36 19.76 12.21
N ALA A 244 -11.38 18.96 11.77
CA ALA A 244 -10.48 18.23 12.64
C ALA A 244 -9.70 19.17 13.56
N ILE A 245 -9.13 20.24 13.01
CA ILE A 245 -8.42 21.28 13.78
C ILE A 245 -9.35 21.97 14.78
N ALA A 246 -10.57 22.33 14.36
CA ALA A 246 -11.55 22.96 15.24
C ALA A 246 -11.97 22.06 16.41
N LYS A 247 -11.95 20.73 16.22
CA LYS A 247 -12.16 19.71 17.27
C LYS A 247 -10.91 19.44 18.12
N GLY A 248 -9.82 20.17 17.92
CA GLY A 248 -8.56 20.00 18.65
C GLY A 248 -7.78 18.75 18.24
N ILE A 249 -8.06 18.15 17.08
CA ILE A 249 -7.32 17.03 16.52
C ILE A 249 -6.08 17.60 15.84
N ASP A 250 -4.89 17.22 16.30
CA ASP A 250 -3.65 17.57 15.65
C ASP A 250 -3.35 16.55 14.55
N LEU A 251 -3.37 16.98 13.31
CA LEU A 251 -3.11 16.09 12.18
C LEU A 251 -1.64 15.64 12.09
N ARG A 252 -0.75 16.22 12.92
CA ARG A 252 0.64 15.75 13.11
C ARG A 252 0.71 14.46 13.94
N ASP A 253 -0.34 14.11 14.67
CA ASP A 253 -0.45 12.89 15.48
C ASP A 253 -0.62 11.61 14.64
N PHE A 254 -0.65 11.71 13.30
CA PHE A 254 -0.86 10.59 12.37
C PHE A 254 0.41 10.25 11.60
N GLY A 255 0.46 9.04 11.03
CA GLY A 255 1.57 8.54 10.21
C GLY A 255 2.05 7.16 10.64
N THR A 256 2.74 6.46 9.75
CA THR A 256 3.19 5.08 9.97
C THR A 256 4.12 4.93 11.16
N ALA A 257 4.99 5.91 11.37
CA ALA A 257 5.97 5.83 12.45
C ALA A 257 5.32 5.80 13.85
N VAL A 258 4.29 6.62 14.06
CA VAL A 258 3.55 6.66 15.32
C VAL A 258 2.58 5.47 15.43
N THR A 259 1.99 5.04 14.33
CA THR A 259 1.17 3.81 14.29
C THR A 259 1.98 2.58 14.72
N ALA A 260 3.23 2.46 14.29
CA ALA A 260 4.11 1.38 14.74
C ALA A 260 4.39 1.44 16.26
N GLN A 261 4.52 2.63 16.86
CA GLN A 261 4.60 2.78 18.31
C GLN A 261 3.32 2.32 19.02
N ASP A 262 2.16 2.64 18.45
CA ASP A 262 0.86 2.19 18.96
C ASP A 262 0.77 0.67 19.02
N PHE A 263 1.19 -0.01 17.96
CA PHE A 263 1.19 -1.47 17.96
C PHE A 263 2.09 -2.05 19.05
N ASP A 264 3.30 -1.48 19.29
CA ASP A 264 4.13 -1.93 20.41
C ASP A 264 3.46 -1.67 21.77
N MET A 265 2.76 -0.53 21.92
CA MET A 265 1.97 -0.25 23.13
C MET A 265 0.83 -1.26 23.31
N VAL A 266 0.10 -1.64 22.26
CA VAL A 266 -0.93 -2.69 22.30
C VAL A 266 -0.31 -4.02 22.70
N ARG A 267 0.81 -4.42 22.10
CA ARG A 267 1.54 -5.64 22.47
C ARG A 267 1.86 -5.68 23.95
N ARG A 268 2.41 -4.59 24.49
CA ARG A 268 2.77 -4.45 25.91
C ARG A 268 1.53 -4.49 26.82
N ALA A 269 0.44 -3.81 26.42
CA ALA A 269 -0.82 -3.79 27.16
C ALA A 269 -1.45 -5.18 27.30
N LEU A 270 -1.28 -6.02 26.27
CA LEU A 270 -1.75 -7.41 26.25
C LEU A 270 -0.78 -8.39 26.93
N GLY A 271 0.38 -7.93 27.41
CA GLY A 271 1.42 -8.78 28.01
C GLY A 271 2.10 -9.73 27.02
N VAL A 272 2.02 -9.46 25.73
CA VAL A 272 2.61 -10.28 24.66
C VAL A 272 4.10 -9.98 24.55
N LYS A 273 4.95 -11.02 24.64
CA LYS A 273 6.39 -10.89 24.52
C LYS A 273 6.82 -10.67 23.07
N GLN A 274 6.37 -11.56 22.20
CA GLN A 274 6.59 -11.52 20.75
C GLN A 274 5.28 -11.90 20.05
N TRP A 275 5.11 -11.46 18.83
CA TRP A 275 4.01 -11.82 17.96
C TRP A 275 4.46 -12.02 16.51
N ASP A 276 3.60 -12.62 15.71
CA ASP A 276 3.75 -12.67 14.26
C ASP A 276 3.01 -11.47 13.66
N ALA A 277 3.67 -10.70 12.81
CA ALA A 277 3.05 -9.56 12.16
C ALA A 277 2.50 -9.96 10.78
N PHE A 278 1.19 -9.86 10.57
CA PHE A 278 0.57 -9.99 9.25
C PHE A 278 0.10 -8.62 8.78
N GLY A 279 0.75 -8.07 7.78
CA GLY A 279 0.36 -6.81 7.14
C GLY A 279 -0.19 -7.04 5.74
N VAL A 280 -1.25 -6.32 5.37
CA VAL A 280 -1.78 -6.31 4.01
C VAL A 280 -1.80 -4.89 3.46
N SER A 281 -1.37 -4.71 2.18
CA SER A 281 -1.36 -3.40 1.52
C SER A 281 -0.55 -2.37 2.34
N TYR A 282 -1.09 -1.21 2.67
CA TYR A 282 -0.46 -0.25 3.59
C TYR A 282 -0.05 -0.88 4.93
N GLY A 283 -0.78 -1.88 5.42
CA GLY A 283 -0.40 -2.62 6.64
C GLY A 283 0.99 -3.25 6.56
N THR A 284 1.51 -3.53 5.35
CA THR A 284 2.88 -4.00 5.15
C THR A 284 3.91 -2.91 5.45
N THR A 285 3.59 -1.63 5.17
CA THR A 285 4.45 -0.48 5.53
C THR A 285 4.56 -0.34 7.05
N VAL A 286 3.44 -0.54 7.77
CA VAL A 286 3.44 -0.56 9.24
C VAL A 286 4.23 -1.76 9.76
N ALA A 287 4.00 -2.98 9.21
CA ALA A 287 4.71 -4.19 9.61
C ALA A 287 6.23 -4.05 9.38
N MET A 288 6.67 -3.53 8.24
CA MET A 288 8.08 -3.25 7.96
C MET A 288 8.67 -2.26 8.95
N THR A 289 7.93 -1.21 9.31
CA THR A 289 8.38 -0.22 10.31
C THR A 289 8.49 -0.84 11.71
N LEU A 290 7.57 -1.74 12.09
CA LEU A 290 7.65 -2.53 13.32
C LEU A 290 8.89 -3.43 13.32
N MET A 291 9.14 -4.17 12.24
CA MET A 291 10.33 -5.02 12.08
C MET A 291 11.64 -4.23 12.20
N ALA A 292 11.67 -3.01 11.68
CA ALA A 292 12.84 -2.15 11.75
C ALA A 292 13.07 -1.56 13.15
N ARG A 293 12.01 -1.12 13.82
CA ARG A 293 12.09 -0.41 15.11
C ARG A 293 12.09 -1.36 16.31
N TYR A 294 11.37 -2.48 16.22
CA TYR A 294 11.16 -3.43 17.32
C TYR A 294 11.45 -4.89 16.91
N PRO A 295 12.62 -5.19 16.28
CA PRO A 295 12.88 -6.50 15.69
C PRO A 295 12.82 -7.66 16.69
N ASP A 296 13.12 -7.40 17.97
CA ASP A 296 13.10 -8.41 19.03
C ASP A 296 11.67 -8.81 19.47
N THR A 297 10.67 -8.01 19.11
CA THR A 297 9.27 -8.26 19.43
C THR A 297 8.50 -8.95 18.30
N ILE A 298 9.12 -9.10 17.14
CA ILE A 298 8.53 -9.76 15.96
C ILE A 298 9.20 -11.12 15.77
N ARG A 299 8.43 -12.20 15.93
CA ARG A 299 8.88 -13.58 15.72
C ARG A 299 9.01 -13.91 14.23
N SER A 300 7.99 -13.54 13.45
CA SER A 300 7.99 -13.61 11.99
C SER A 300 7.06 -12.53 11.41
N ALA A 301 7.18 -12.28 10.10
CA ALA A 301 6.31 -11.33 9.41
C ALA A 301 5.78 -11.90 8.08
N VAL A 302 4.53 -11.60 7.78
CA VAL A 302 3.93 -11.84 6.46
C VAL A 302 3.55 -10.49 5.88
N LEU A 303 4.03 -10.23 4.68
CA LEU A 303 3.77 -9.01 3.91
C LEU A 303 2.96 -9.38 2.68
N ASP A 304 1.65 -9.16 2.73
CA ASP A 304 0.70 -9.50 1.68
C ASP A 304 0.38 -8.26 0.84
N SER A 305 0.61 -8.32 -0.48
CA SER A 305 0.39 -7.19 -1.39
C SER A 305 1.15 -5.94 -0.93
N VAL A 306 2.47 -5.98 -1.06
CA VAL A 306 3.40 -5.03 -0.41
C VAL A 306 3.26 -3.62 -0.95
N GLU A 307 3.00 -2.67 -0.07
CA GLU A 307 3.10 -1.24 -0.31
C GLU A 307 4.37 -0.66 0.36
N PRO A 308 5.46 -0.43 -0.38
CA PRO A 308 6.69 0.09 0.20
C PRO A 308 6.59 1.59 0.49
N PRO A 309 7.37 2.12 1.44
CA PRO A 309 7.52 3.55 1.64
C PRO A 309 8.24 4.23 0.46
N ASP A 310 8.02 5.53 0.26
CA ASP A 310 8.85 6.33 -0.64
C ASP A 310 10.33 6.29 -0.20
N PRO A 311 11.27 6.33 -1.14
CA PRO A 311 11.16 6.46 -2.59
C PRO A 311 11.07 5.12 -3.35
N PHE A 312 10.83 4.00 -2.66
CA PHE A 312 10.86 2.65 -3.24
C PHE A 312 9.61 2.30 -4.05
N LEU A 313 8.59 3.15 -4.01
CA LEU A 313 7.42 3.03 -4.86
C LEU A 313 7.57 4.00 -6.03
N PRO A 314 7.88 3.55 -7.25
CA PRO A 314 7.94 4.43 -8.40
C PRO A 314 6.57 5.04 -8.69
N LEU A 315 6.55 6.28 -9.21
CA LEU A 315 5.32 6.97 -9.61
C LEU A 315 4.51 6.21 -10.68
N GLU A 316 5.20 5.38 -11.46
CA GLU A 316 4.64 4.54 -12.53
C GLU A 316 4.27 3.13 -12.03
N SER A 317 4.15 2.94 -10.72
CA SER A 317 3.90 1.62 -10.15
C SER A 317 2.52 1.05 -10.44
N THR A 318 1.51 1.90 -10.64
CA THR A 318 0.17 1.46 -11.02
C THR A 318 0.08 1.28 -12.53
N ASN A 319 -0.16 0.06 -12.99
CA ASN A 319 -0.33 -0.23 -14.40
C ASN A 319 -1.49 -1.20 -14.64
N PHE A 320 -2.70 -0.69 -14.52
CA PHE A 320 -3.91 -1.47 -14.77
C PHE A 320 -4.00 -2.02 -16.20
N ALA A 321 -3.34 -1.40 -17.17
CA ALA A 321 -3.36 -1.89 -18.54
C ALA A 321 -2.66 -3.25 -18.68
N ASP A 322 -1.53 -3.46 -17.99
CA ASP A 322 -0.83 -4.74 -17.97
C ASP A 322 -1.68 -5.81 -17.28
N ASP A 323 -2.34 -5.46 -16.16
CA ASP A 323 -3.18 -6.40 -15.41
C ASP A 323 -4.44 -6.78 -16.18
N ARG A 324 -5.07 -5.83 -16.87
CA ARG A 324 -6.16 -6.11 -17.82
C ARG A 324 -5.71 -7.07 -18.93
N ALA A 325 -4.56 -6.79 -19.54
CA ALA A 325 -4.01 -7.64 -20.59
C ALA A 325 -3.73 -9.05 -20.06
N ALA A 326 -3.16 -9.18 -18.88
CA ALA A 326 -2.91 -10.46 -18.22
C ALA A 326 -4.21 -11.21 -17.89
N PHE A 327 -5.25 -10.51 -17.42
CA PHE A 327 -6.56 -11.09 -17.16
C PHE A 327 -7.22 -11.60 -18.47
N PHE A 328 -7.18 -10.82 -19.55
CA PHE A 328 -7.71 -11.25 -20.85
C PHE A 328 -6.94 -12.47 -21.40
N ALA A 329 -5.62 -12.47 -21.28
CA ALA A 329 -4.81 -13.63 -21.64
C ALA A 329 -5.12 -14.89 -20.80
N ALA A 330 -5.55 -14.73 -19.54
CA ALA A 330 -6.02 -15.84 -18.71
C ALA A 330 -7.37 -16.38 -19.22
N CYS A 331 -8.28 -15.52 -19.69
CA CYS A 331 -9.50 -15.92 -20.37
C CYS A 331 -9.18 -16.70 -21.66
N ASP A 332 -8.29 -16.20 -22.51
CA ASP A 332 -7.90 -16.82 -23.78
C ASP A 332 -7.30 -18.23 -23.62
N LYS A 333 -6.69 -18.50 -22.47
CA LYS A 333 -6.16 -19.83 -22.09
C LYS A 333 -7.21 -20.74 -21.47
N ASN A 334 -8.39 -20.23 -21.14
CA ASN A 334 -9.47 -20.97 -20.48
C ASN A 334 -10.55 -21.34 -21.50
N THR A 335 -10.71 -22.64 -21.77
CA THR A 335 -11.65 -23.14 -22.80
C THR A 335 -13.10 -22.72 -22.57
N ALA A 336 -13.55 -22.66 -21.31
CA ALA A 336 -14.90 -22.23 -20.96
C ALA A 336 -15.08 -20.72 -21.19
N CYS A 337 -14.06 -19.91 -20.85
CA CYS A 337 -14.08 -18.47 -21.10
C CYS A 337 -14.12 -18.18 -22.61
N VAL A 338 -13.22 -18.78 -23.39
CA VAL A 338 -13.16 -18.58 -24.85
C VAL A 338 -14.48 -19.00 -25.53
N ALA A 339 -15.08 -20.11 -25.08
CA ALA A 339 -16.36 -20.56 -25.64
C ALA A 339 -17.52 -19.60 -25.34
N ALA A 340 -17.52 -18.96 -24.16
CA ALA A 340 -18.58 -18.03 -23.76
C ALA A 340 -18.28 -16.57 -24.21
N TYR A 341 -17.02 -16.16 -24.26
CA TYR A 341 -16.57 -14.79 -24.51
C TYR A 341 -15.37 -14.78 -25.49
N PRO A 342 -15.59 -15.16 -26.76
CA PRO A 342 -14.50 -15.17 -27.74
C PRO A 342 -13.95 -13.76 -27.91
N HIS A 343 -12.60 -13.63 -27.92
CA HIS A 343 -11.91 -12.35 -28.11
C HIS A 343 -12.27 -11.28 -27.07
N LEU A 344 -12.35 -11.65 -25.78
CA LEU A 344 -12.76 -10.76 -24.69
C LEU A 344 -11.99 -9.42 -24.67
N GLY A 345 -10.67 -9.45 -24.94
CA GLY A 345 -9.86 -8.25 -25.01
C GLY A 345 -10.24 -7.30 -26.15
N GLU A 346 -10.58 -7.85 -27.33
CA GLU A 346 -11.06 -7.06 -28.47
C GLU A 346 -12.45 -6.45 -28.18
N MET A 347 -13.35 -7.25 -27.59
CA MET A 347 -14.65 -6.81 -27.13
C MET A 347 -14.56 -5.63 -26.15
N TYR A 348 -13.65 -5.70 -25.18
CA TYR A 348 -13.36 -4.59 -24.27
C TYR A 348 -12.90 -3.34 -25.02
N GLN A 349 -11.94 -3.46 -25.94
CA GLN A 349 -11.43 -2.33 -26.72
C GLN A 349 -12.48 -1.70 -27.65
N GLU A 350 -13.35 -2.50 -28.24
CA GLU A 350 -14.47 -2.03 -29.05
C GLU A 350 -15.49 -1.26 -28.21
N THR A 351 -15.78 -1.78 -27.02
CA THR A 351 -16.66 -1.11 -26.04
C THR A 351 -16.09 0.26 -25.65
N LEU A 352 -14.81 0.35 -25.34
CA LEU A 352 -14.16 1.63 -25.03
C LEU A 352 -14.29 2.62 -26.18
N ARG A 353 -13.96 2.19 -27.43
CA ARG A 353 -14.06 3.05 -28.60
C ARG A 353 -15.50 3.54 -28.82
N HIS A 354 -16.49 2.67 -28.64
CA HIS A 354 -17.88 3.05 -28.75
C HIS A 354 -18.27 4.11 -27.71
N LEU A 355 -17.92 3.87 -26.45
CA LEU A 355 -18.27 4.75 -25.32
C LEU A 355 -17.59 6.13 -25.37
N VAL A 356 -16.45 6.27 -26.05
CA VAL A 356 -15.82 7.58 -26.30
C VAL A 356 -16.74 8.47 -27.12
N HIS A 357 -17.45 7.91 -28.10
CA HIS A 357 -18.30 8.67 -29.03
C HIS A 357 -19.78 8.68 -28.62
N SER A 358 -20.22 7.63 -27.93
CA SER A 358 -21.62 7.43 -27.57
C SER A 358 -21.75 6.87 -26.15
N PRO A 359 -21.62 7.72 -25.11
CA PRO A 359 -21.86 7.29 -23.73
C PRO A 359 -23.25 6.71 -23.54
N ALA A 360 -23.35 5.52 -22.95
CA ALA A 360 -24.61 4.82 -22.73
C ALA A 360 -25.35 5.33 -21.48
N ALA A 361 -26.68 5.20 -21.45
CA ALA A 361 -27.46 5.52 -20.25
C ALA A 361 -27.18 4.49 -19.14
N LEU A 362 -27.09 4.96 -17.88
CA LEU A 362 -26.96 4.14 -16.68
C LEU A 362 -28.23 4.28 -15.83
N ASN A 363 -28.90 3.16 -15.58
CA ASN A 363 -30.01 3.11 -14.63
C ASN A 363 -29.47 2.76 -13.24
N LEU A 364 -29.00 3.76 -12.52
CA LEU A 364 -28.53 3.58 -11.15
C LEU A 364 -29.72 3.41 -10.19
N PRO A 365 -29.54 2.70 -9.06
CA PRO A 365 -30.55 2.63 -8.01
C PRO A 365 -30.93 4.03 -7.49
N PRO A 366 -32.18 4.23 -7.02
CA PRO A 366 -32.70 5.57 -6.65
C PRO A 366 -31.82 6.38 -5.70
N GLY A 367 -31.12 5.77 -4.75
CA GLY A 367 -30.26 6.48 -3.81
C GLY A 367 -28.98 7.12 -4.39
N LEU A 368 -28.64 6.82 -5.66
CA LEU A 368 -27.46 7.36 -6.32
C LEU A 368 -27.77 8.41 -7.39
N HIS A 369 -29.05 8.64 -7.72
CA HIS A 369 -29.45 9.65 -8.71
C HIS A 369 -29.11 11.07 -8.29
N ASP A 370 -29.24 11.40 -7.01
CA ASP A 370 -28.89 12.73 -6.49
C ASP A 370 -27.37 13.00 -6.59
N THR A 371 -26.59 11.94 -6.55
CA THR A 371 -25.13 12.00 -6.64
C THR A 371 -24.65 12.12 -8.08
N PHE A 372 -25.34 11.47 -9.01
CA PHE A 372 -25.05 11.45 -10.44
C PHE A 372 -26.29 11.87 -11.23
N PRO A 373 -26.49 13.19 -11.45
CA PRO A 373 -27.71 13.71 -12.07
C PRO A 373 -27.91 13.30 -13.54
N ASP A 374 -26.83 12.99 -14.28
CA ASP A 374 -26.88 12.40 -15.62
C ASP A 374 -25.96 11.17 -15.66
N PRO A 375 -26.41 10.03 -15.09
CA PRO A 375 -25.57 8.85 -14.97
C PRO A 375 -25.36 8.19 -16.33
N ARG A 376 -24.28 8.54 -16.99
CA ARG A 376 -23.88 7.95 -18.27
C ARG A 376 -22.63 7.11 -18.12
N LEU A 377 -22.65 5.94 -18.76
CA LEU A 377 -21.47 5.11 -18.91
C LEU A 377 -20.58 5.72 -19.97
N SER A 378 -19.53 6.41 -19.53
CA SER A 378 -18.45 6.89 -20.38
C SER A 378 -17.31 5.87 -20.45
N ALA A 379 -16.41 6.01 -21.43
CA ALA A 379 -15.23 5.15 -21.54
C ALA A 379 -14.33 5.20 -20.28
N PRO A 380 -14.02 6.38 -19.69
CA PRO A 380 -13.25 6.44 -18.44
C PRO A 380 -13.95 5.73 -17.26
N LEU A 381 -15.28 5.86 -17.14
CA LEU A 381 -16.01 5.17 -16.07
C LEU A 381 -15.99 3.65 -16.27
N PHE A 382 -16.14 3.18 -17.51
CA PHE A 382 -16.07 1.77 -17.84
C PHE A 382 -14.69 1.20 -17.47
N GLU A 383 -13.64 1.85 -17.92
CA GLU A 383 -12.25 1.47 -17.61
C GLU A 383 -12.01 1.43 -16.11
N PHE A 384 -12.38 2.49 -15.38
CA PHE A 384 -12.21 2.58 -13.93
C PHE A 384 -12.88 1.42 -13.18
N VAL A 385 -14.15 1.11 -13.51
CA VAL A 385 -14.87 0.03 -12.82
C VAL A 385 -14.24 -1.33 -13.15
N ILE A 386 -13.88 -1.61 -14.41
CA ILE A 386 -13.18 -2.83 -14.77
C ILE A 386 -11.88 -2.99 -13.98
N ASP A 387 -11.09 -1.92 -13.84
CA ASP A 387 -9.86 -1.91 -13.05
C ASP A 387 -10.10 -2.22 -11.57
N GLN A 388 -11.15 -1.64 -10.98
CA GLN A 388 -11.52 -1.94 -9.59
C GLN A 388 -11.98 -3.40 -9.43
N LEU A 389 -12.63 -3.99 -10.43
CA LEU A 389 -13.05 -5.39 -10.39
C LEU A 389 -11.88 -6.37 -10.61
N ILE A 390 -10.86 -5.99 -11.37
CA ILE A 390 -9.62 -6.78 -11.51
C ILE A 390 -8.78 -6.76 -10.22
N TYR A 391 -8.86 -5.69 -9.46
CA TYR A 391 -8.16 -5.57 -8.18
C TYR A 391 -8.56 -6.68 -7.19
N TYR A 392 -9.82 -7.14 -7.21
CA TYR A 392 -10.33 -8.14 -6.29
C TYR A 392 -10.73 -9.46 -6.97
N ALA A 393 -10.02 -10.54 -6.68
CA ALA A 393 -10.17 -11.84 -7.33
C ALA A 393 -11.59 -12.45 -7.28
N HIS A 394 -12.40 -12.09 -6.29
CA HIS A 394 -13.77 -12.62 -6.18
C HIS A 394 -14.71 -12.12 -7.30
N PHE A 395 -14.36 -11.06 -8.02
CA PHE A 395 -15.13 -10.58 -9.16
C PHE A 395 -14.78 -11.28 -10.48
N TYR A 396 -13.64 -11.99 -10.56
CA TYR A 396 -13.17 -12.59 -11.82
C TYR A 396 -14.20 -13.49 -12.51
N PRO A 397 -14.98 -14.33 -11.80
CA PRO A 397 -15.98 -15.17 -12.46
C PRO A 397 -16.99 -14.41 -13.32
N GLY A 398 -17.47 -13.26 -12.84
CA GLY A 398 -18.50 -12.46 -13.51
C GLY A 398 -17.98 -11.36 -14.43
N LEU A 399 -16.69 -11.05 -14.38
CA LEU A 399 -16.13 -9.91 -15.11
C LEU A 399 -16.25 -10.01 -16.64
N PRO A 400 -15.98 -11.16 -17.28
CA PRO A 400 -16.21 -11.29 -18.72
C PRO A 400 -17.67 -11.06 -19.13
N ARG A 401 -18.62 -11.55 -18.32
CA ARG A 401 -20.06 -11.34 -18.56
C ARG A 401 -20.43 -9.86 -18.50
N LEU A 402 -19.90 -9.12 -17.51
CA LEU A 402 -20.13 -7.68 -17.38
C LEU A 402 -19.62 -6.93 -18.63
N ILE A 403 -18.41 -7.25 -19.10
CA ILE A 403 -17.83 -6.65 -20.31
C ILE A 403 -18.70 -6.95 -21.53
N ALA A 404 -19.10 -8.21 -21.72
CA ALA A 404 -19.92 -8.64 -22.84
C ALA A 404 -21.31 -7.98 -22.84
N TRP A 405 -21.96 -7.84 -21.69
CA TRP A 405 -23.26 -7.18 -21.60
C TRP A 405 -23.16 -5.70 -22.01
N VAL A 406 -22.17 -4.99 -21.50
CA VAL A 406 -21.94 -3.59 -21.90
C VAL A 406 -21.64 -3.49 -23.41
N HIS A 407 -20.85 -4.40 -23.95
CA HIS A 407 -20.56 -4.47 -25.39
C HIS A 407 -21.84 -4.62 -26.24
N HIS A 408 -22.81 -5.41 -25.76
CA HIS A 408 -24.10 -5.59 -26.41
C HIS A 408 -25.16 -4.52 -26.05
N GLY A 409 -24.78 -3.47 -25.33
CA GLY A 409 -25.64 -2.33 -24.99
C GLY A 409 -26.45 -2.50 -23.69
N ASP A 410 -26.28 -3.59 -22.94
CA ASP A 410 -26.91 -3.78 -21.63
C ASP A 410 -26.00 -3.32 -20.50
N THR A 411 -26.37 -2.21 -19.87
CA THR A 411 -25.60 -1.59 -18.76
C THR A 411 -26.09 -2.02 -17.36
N THR A 412 -27.07 -2.92 -17.26
CA THR A 412 -27.73 -3.26 -15.98
C THR A 412 -26.76 -3.85 -14.96
N LEU A 413 -25.94 -4.82 -15.36
CA LEU A 413 -24.97 -5.45 -14.47
C LEU A 413 -23.87 -4.45 -14.06
N PHE A 414 -23.45 -3.60 -14.99
CA PHE A 414 -22.48 -2.56 -14.72
C PHE A 414 -23.01 -1.53 -13.70
N ALA A 415 -24.26 -1.07 -13.86
CA ALA A 415 -24.89 -0.15 -12.92
C ALA A 415 -24.98 -0.73 -11.50
N ARG A 416 -25.29 -2.04 -11.38
CA ARG A 416 -25.27 -2.74 -10.09
C ARG A 416 -23.87 -2.82 -9.48
N ALA A 417 -22.86 -3.16 -10.27
CA ALA A 417 -21.48 -3.23 -9.80
C ALA A 417 -20.97 -1.86 -9.32
N LEU A 418 -21.22 -0.81 -10.10
CA LEU A 418 -20.89 0.56 -9.70
C LEU A 418 -21.60 0.98 -8.41
N ALA A 419 -22.90 0.69 -8.31
CA ALA A 419 -23.67 1.01 -7.12
C ALA A 419 -23.13 0.29 -5.86
N ALA A 420 -22.77 -0.99 -5.99
CA ALA A 420 -22.17 -1.75 -4.90
C ALA A 420 -20.82 -1.17 -4.44
N LEU A 421 -19.94 -0.83 -5.38
CA LEU A 421 -18.65 -0.20 -5.09
C LEU A 421 -18.81 1.15 -4.38
N LEU A 422 -19.72 2.00 -4.84
CA LEU A 422 -19.97 3.32 -4.25
C LEU A 422 -20.61 3.20 -2.86
N THR A 423 -21.55 2.28 -2.68
CA THR A 423 -22.22 2.04 -1.40
C THR A 423 -21.22 1.55 -0.35
N GLU A 424 -20.39 0.57 -0.70
CA GLU A 424 -19.36 0.06 0.21
C GLU A 424 -18.32 1.12 0.56
N ALA A 425 -17.82 1.85 -0.43
CA ALA A 425 -16.83 2.90 -0.19
C ALA A 425 -17.38 4.07 0.64
N SER A 426 -18.68 4.35 0.56
CA SER A 426 -19.34 5.43 1.32
C SER A 426 -19.78 5.01 2.71
N ASN A 427 -19.72 3.71 3.05
CA ASN A 427 -20.16 3.21 4.33
C ASN A 427 -19.20 3.69 5.44
N PRO A 428 -19.66 4.44 6.46
CA PRO A 428 -18.79 4.97 7.50
C PRO A 428 -18.25 3.89 8.46
N GLU A 429 -18.89 2.70 8.51
CA GLU A 429 -18.48 1.61 9.40
C GLU A 429 -17.51 0.63 8.73
N THR A 430 -17.76 0.26 7.46
CA THR A 430 -17.00 -0.77 6.73
C THR A 430 -16.05 -0.19 5.70
N GLY A 431 -16.39 0.96 5.12
CA GLY A 431 -15.58 1.65 4.12
C GLY A 431 -14.27 2.22 4.67
N THR A 432 -13.33 2.45 3.78
CA THR A 432 -12.08 3.15 4.13
C THR A 432 -12.38 4.59 4.50
N ASN A 433 -11.93 5.06 5.68
CA ASN A 433 -11.98 6.47 6.03
C ASN A 433 -10.92 7.24 5.22
N PHE A 434 -11.33 7.85 4.11
CA PHE A 434 -10.43 8.58 3.22
C PHE A 434 -9.81 9.82 3.88
N SER A 435 -10.45 10.43 4.86
CA SER A 435 -9.88 11.54 5.61
C SER A 435 -8.72 11.10 6.51
N ALA A 436 -8.87 9.94 7.18
CA ALA A 436 -7.76 9.31 7.90
C ALA A 436 -6.65 8.84 6.95
N ASN A 437 -7.01 8.33 5.76
CA ASN A 437 -6.06 8.00 4.71
C ASN A 437 -5.17 9.20 4.36
N VAL A 438 -5.79 10.35 4.06
CA VAL A 438 -5.08 11.60 3.75
C VAL A 438 -4.18 12.03 4.90
N ALA A 439 -4.65 11.97 6.15
CA ALA A 439 -3.86 12.36 7.31
C ALA A 439 -2.54 11.56 7.39
N VAL A 440 -2.58 10.26 7.10
CA VAL A 440 -1.39 9.40 7.08
C VAL A 440 -0.55 9.62 5.82
N GLN A 441 -1.15 9.55 4.64
CA GLN A 441 -0.43 9.60 3.37
C GLN A 441 0.31 10.92 3.16
N CYS A 442 -0.30 12.05 3.51
CA CYS A 442 0.35 13.36 3.40
C CYS A 442 1.51 13.54 4.36
N ARG A 443 1.54 12.80 5.45
CA ARG A 443 2.64 12.81 6.43
C ARG A 443 3.80 11.90 6.00
N ASP A 444 3.50 10.77 5.39
CA ASP A 444 4.46 9.70 5.12
C ASP A 444 5.10 9.78 3.74
N ARG A 445 4.41 10.42 2.77
CA ARG A 445 4.80 10.33 1.36
C ARG A 445 5.20 11.66 0.74
N PRO A 446 6.50 11.97 0.69
CA PRO A 446 7.05 13.18 0.07
C PRO A 446 6.61 13.38 -1.38
N ARG A 447 6.38 12.29 -2.12
CA ARG A 447 5.95 12.35 -3.54
C ARG A 447 4.66 13.14 -3.73
N PHE A 448 3.69 13.04 -2.83
CA PHE A 448 2.41 13.77 -2.94
C PHE A 448 2.54 15.29 -2.77
N ARG A 449 3.72 15.79 -2.43
CA ARG A 449 4.04 17.24 -2.38
C ARG A 449 4.73 17.75 -3.63
N GLN A 450 5.06 16.86 -4.56
CA GLN A 450 5.67 17.22 -5.83
C GLN A 450 4.59 17.62 -6.85
N LYS A 451 4.98 18.24 -7.95
CA LYS A 451 4.06 18.47 -9.07
C LYS A 451 3.72 17.12 -9.71
N LEU A 452 2.44 16.89 -9.95
CA LEU A 452 1.99 15.73 -10.70
C LEU A 452 2.63 15.72 -12.10
N PRO A 453 3.19 14.59 -12.57
CA PRO A 453 3.72 14.49 -13.92
C PRO A 453 2.66 14.78 -14.99
N ASP A 454 3.06 15.40 -16.09
CA ASP A 454 2.12 15.79 -17.14
C ASP A 454 1.51 14.56 -17.87
N ASN A 455 2.21 13.41 -17.84
CA ASN A 455 1.75 12.11 -18.36
C ASN A 455 1.02 11.24 -17.33
N ALA A 456 0.70 11.78 -16.16
CA ALA A 456 0.00 11.05 -15.12
C ALA A 456 -1.37 10.53 -15.62
N ASN A 457 -1.68 9.28 -15.29
CA ASN A 457 -2.95 8.67 -15.60
C ASN A 457 -4.10 9.23 -14.74
N VAL A 458 -5.34 8.79 -15.00
CA VAL A 458 -6.52 9.29 -14.27
C VAL A 458 -6.44 8.97 -12.78
N LEU A 459 -5.90 7.80 -12.42
CA LEU A 459 -5.75 7.41 -11.01
C LEU A 459 -4.67 8.23 -10.30
N ASP A 460 -3.55 8.52 -10.97
CA ASP A 460 -2.54 9.44 -10.42
C ASP A 460 -3.13 10.83 -10.19
N ARG A 461 -4.02 11.30 -11.09
CA ARG A 461 -4.75 12.57 -10.93
C ARG A 461 -5.77 12.53 -9.78
N ALA A 462 -6.38 11.37 -9.53
CA ALA A 462 -7.27 11.15 -8.39
C ALA A 462 -6.52 11.03 -7.05
N THR A 463 -5.18 11.04 -7.06
CA THR A 463 -4.35 10.95 -5.86
C THR A 463 -4.28 12.26 -5.08
N LEU A 464 -3.46 12.30 -4.05
CA LEU A 464 -3.45 13.34 -3.02
C LEU A 464 -2.55 14.55 -3.33
N TYR A 465 -1.99 14.65 -4.54
CA TYR A 465 -1.01 15.69 -4.89
C TYR A 465 -1.48 17.13 -4.67
N ASP A 466 -2.74 17.40 -4.95
CA ASP A 466 -3.33 18.74 -4.76
C ASP A 466 -3.78 19.01 -3.31
N VAL A 467 -3.96 17.95 -2.52
CA VAL A 467 -4.38 18.03 -1.11
C VAL A 467 -3.16 18.10 -0.19
N CYS A 468 -2.19 17.20 -0.34
CA CYS A 468 -1.06 17.08 0.56
C CYS A 468 -0.13 18.30 0.56
N ARG A 469 -0.11 19.11 -0.49
CA ARG A 469 0.66 20.35 -0.54
C ARG A 469 0.25 21.34 0.55
N ASP A 470 -1.05 21.39 0.85
CA ASP A 470 -1.64 22.31 1.83
C ASP A 470 -2.04 21.59 3.14
N TRP A 471 -1.68 20.30 3.26
CA TRP A 471 -1.84 19.49 4.48
C TRP A 471 -0.69 19.75 5.47
N GLU A 472 -0.63 18.96 6.54
CA GLU A 472 0.43 19.09 7.55
C GLU A 472 1.83 18.74 7.00
N LYS A 473 2.90 19.17 7.72
CA LYS A 473 4.30 18.87 7.37
C LYS A 473 4.54 17.36 7.37
N LEU A 474 5.56 16.91 6.61
CA LEU A 474 6.03 15.53 6.65
C LEU A 474 6.38 15.09 8.07
N GLY A 475 6.01 13.87 8.39
CA GLY A 475 6.40 13.17 9.60
C GLY A 475 7.70 12.39 9.43
N PRO A 476 8.11 11.65 10.48
CA PRO A 476 9.16 10.66 10.36
C PRO A 476 8.79 9.62 9.29
N PRO A 477 9.67 9.33 8.31
CA PRO A 477 9.35 8.41 7.24
C PRO A 477 9.19 6.97 7.76
N PRO A 478 8.31 6.17 7.15
CA PRO A 478 8.29 4.74 7.36
C PRO A 478 9.58 4.09 6.86
N VAL A 479 9.91 2.91 7.39
CA VAL A 479 11.23 2.28 7.19
C VAL A 479 11.10 0.87 6.65
N ILE A 480 11.97 0.50 5.68
CA ILE A 480 12.17 -0.90 5.27
C ILE A 480 13.24 -1.53 6.17
N PRO A 481 13.01 -2.73 6.71
CA PRO A 481 13.96 -3.42 7.59
C PRO A 481 15.06 -4.14 6.78
N VAL A 482 15.96 -3.37 6.15
CA VAL A 482 17.04 -3.90 5.30
C VAL A 482 17.93 -4.85 6.09
N GLY A 483 18.14 -6.06 5.56
CA GLY A 483 19.01 -7.06 6.18
C GLY A 483 18.53 -7.55 7.56
N THR A 484 17.24 -7.49 7.83
CA THR A 484 16.68 -7.92 9.12
C THR A 484 16.87 -9.41 9.40
N ARG A 485 16.92 -9.77 10.68
CA ARG A 485 16.90 -11.16 11.14
C ARG A 485 15.51 -11.78 11.26
N VAL A 486 14.45 -10.97 11.12
CA VAL A 486 13.06 -11.45 11.21
C VAL A 486 12.72 -12.29 9.97
N PRO A 487 12.36 -13.57 10.14
CA PRO A 487 11.87 -14.37 9.02
C PRO A 487 10.64 -13.69 8.40
N THR A 488 10.66 -13.54 7.07
CA THR A 488 9.62 -12.78 6.38
C THR A 488 9.10 -13.54 5.17
N LEU A 489 7.79 -13.66 5.03
CA LEU A 489 7.09 -14.17 3.87
C LEU A 489 6.47 -12.99 3.11
N VAL A 490 6.79 -12.87 1.83
CA VAL A 490 6.29 -11.78 0.96
C VAL A 490 5.41 -12.40 -0.11
N LEU A 491 4.14 -11.99 -0.16
CA LEU A 491 3.15 -12.48 -1.11
C LEU A 491 2.83 -11.40 -2.14
N ALA A 492 2.76 -11.80 -3.41
CA ALA A 492 2.41 -10.93 -4.53
C ALA A 492 1.34 -11.58 -5.40
N GLY A 493 0.30 -10.84 -5.77
CA GLY A 493 -0.69 -11.26 -6.75
C GLY A 493 -0.31 -10.80 -8.17
N GLN A 494 -0.47 -11.68 -9.16
CA GLN A 494 -0.16 -11.38 -10.56
C GLN A 494 -0.92 -10.16 -11.09
N PHE A 495 -2.19 -10.01 -10.69
CA PHE A 495 -3.10 -8.96 -11.16
C PHE A 495 -3.24 -7.81 -10.15
N ASP A 496 -2.22 -7.57 -9.33
CA ASP A 496 -2.24 -6.47 -8.35
C ASP A 496 -1.59 -5.22 -8.92
N PRO A 497 -2.37 -4.21 -9.35
CA PRO A 497 -1.84 -3.01 -10.00
C PRO A 497 -1.13 -2.06 -9.04
N PHE A 498 -1.45 -2.12 -7.74
CA PHE A 498 -0.87 -1.25 -6.71
C PHE A 498 0.36 -1.87 -6.06
N ALA A 499 0.27 -3.17 -5.71
CA ALA A 499 1.34 -3.91 -5.05
C ALA A 499 1.99 -4.90 -6.03
N ARG A 500 2.47 -4.39 -7.16
CA ARG A 500 2.99 -5.19 -8.28
C ARG A 500 4.05 -6.20 -7.85
N PRO A 501 4.07 -7.41 -8.46
CA PRO A 501 5.07 -8.43 -8.15
C PRO A 501 6.51 -7.94 -8.19
N VAL A 502 6.85 -7.08 -9.17
CA VAL A 502 8.21 -6.50 -9.29
C VAL A 502 8.59 -5.64 -8.10
N VAL A 503 7.64 -4.89 -7.54
CA VAL A 503 7.85 -4.02 -6.37
C VAL A 503 8.01 -4.86 -5.11
N SER A 504 7.13 -5.83 -4.89
CA SER A 504 7.20 -6.73 -3.74
C SER A 504 8.46 -7.60 -3.77
N ARG A 505 8.91 -8.02 -4.95
CA ARG A 505 10.19 -8.74 -5.13
C ARG A 505 11.37 -7.87 -4.71
N HIS A 506 11.40 -6.61 -5.17
CA HIS A 506 12.45 -5.68 -4.78
C HIS A 506 12.49 -5.47 -3.25
N VAL A 507 11.34 -5.33 -2.59
CA VAL A 507 11.27 -5.23 -1.12
C VAL A 507 11.80 -6.51 -0.46
N ALA A 508 11.45 -7.70 -0.97
CA ALA A 508 11.98 -8.95 -0.46
C ALA A 508 13.51 -9.05 -0.57
N ASP A 509 14.07 -8.56 -1.69
CA ASP A 509 15.53 -8.52 -1.90
C ASP A 509 16.21 -7.54 -0.90
N LEU A 510 15.60 -6.41 -0.58
CA LEU A 510 16.09 -5.46 0.43
C LEU A 510 16.03 -6.04 1.86
N ILE A 511 14.96 -6.74 2.20
CA ILE A 511 14.82 -7.46 3.47
C ILE A 511 15.93 -8.51 3.60
N GLY A 512 16.29 -9.18 2.51
CA GLY A 512 17.48 -10.01 2.39
C GLY A 512 17.25 -11.49 2.68
N ALA A 513 18.27 -12.21 3.13
CA ALA A 513 18.32 -13.68 3.18
C ALA A 513 17.24 -14.34 4.08
N ARG A 514 16.55 -13.61 4.91
CA ARG A 514 15.44 -14.10 5.74
C ARG A 514 14.08 -13.93 5.09
N SER A 515 14.00 -13.32 3.89
CA SER A 515 12.76 -13.18 3.14
C SER A 515 12.54 -14.36 2.20
N ARG A 516 11.27 -14.71 2.02
CA ARG A 516 10.78 -15.66 1.01
C ARG A 516 9.71 -14.96 0.21
N TRP A 517 9.91 -14.82 -1.08
CA TRP A 517 8.95 -14.19 -1.98
C TRP A 517 8.19 -15.23 -2.78
N VAL A 518 6.88 -15.08 -2.88
CA VAL A 518 5.99 -15.97 -3.63
C VAL A 518 5.01 -15.12 -4.44
N GLU A 519 5.00 -15.32 -5.76
CA GLU A 519 4.00 -14.77 -6.66
C GLU A 519 2.88 -15.78 -6.88
N PHE A 520 1.64 -15.31 -6.83
CA PHE A 520 0.45 -16.12 -7.04
C PHE A 520 -0.18 -15.75 -8.38
N LEU A 521 -0.19 -16.71 -9.31
CA LEU A 521 -0.85 -16.53 -10.60
C LEU A 521 -2.37 -16.47 -10.43
N LEU A 522 -3.05 -15.74 -11.31
CA LEU A 522 -4.50 -15.55 -11.34
C LEU A 522 -5.08 -14.96 -10.04
N VAL A 523 -4.32 -14.17 -9.33
CA VAL A 523 -4.71 -13.52 -8.07
C VAL A 523 -4.41 -12.03 -8.16
N GLY A 524 -5.31 -11.20 -7.62
CA GLY A 524 -5.14 -9.76 -7.46
C GLY A 524 -4.66 -9.39 -6.05
N HIS A 525 -5.19 -8.30 -5.55
CA HIS A 525 -4.84 -7.74 -4.24
C HIS A 525 -5.33 -8.61 -3.06
N SER A 526 -4.61 -8.54 -1.92
CA SER A 526 -4.93 -9.33 -0.71
C SER A 526 -4.87 -10.83 -0.98
N VAL A 527 -3.70 -11.29 -1.35
CA VAL A 527 -3.40 -12.64 -1.89
C VAL A 527 -3.91 -13.75 -0.98
N ARG A 528 -3.68 -13.64 0.33
CA ARG A 528 -4.15 -14.65 1.29
C ARG A 528 -5.67 -14.80 1.27
N ALA A 529 -6.40 -13.69 1.21
CA ALA A 529 -7.86 -13.72 1.20
C ALA A 529 -8.42 -14.31 -0.11
N ALA A 530 -7.71 -14.13 -1.21
CA ALA A 530 -8.11 -14.55 -2.54
C ALA A 530 -7.72 -16.01 -2.88
N SER A 531 -6.71 -16.59 -2.18
CA SER A 531 -6.14 -17.89 -2.54
C SER A 531 -6.10 -18.85 -1.34
N PRO A 532 -6.79 -20.01 -1.42
CA PRO A 532 -6.64 -21.08 -0.43
C PRO A 532 -5.19 -21.60 -0.34
N CYS A 533 -4.46 -21.61 -1.45
CA CYS A 533 -3.03 -21.92 -1.50
C CYS A 533 -2.23 -20.96 -0.63
N ALA A 534 -2.44 -19.64 -0.79
CA ALA A 534 -1.77 -18.62 0.01
C ALA A 534 -2.14 -18.74 1.50
N SER A 535 -3.42 -19.00 1.81
CA SER A 535 -3.87 -19.22 3.19
C SER A 535 -3.13 -20.40 3.86
N ARG A 536 -2.92 -21.51 3.15
CA ARG A 536 -2.15 -22.66 3.63
C ARG A 536 -0.69 -22.29 3.85
N ILE A 537 -0.05 -21.66 2.87
CA ILE A 537 1.37 -21.25 2.95
C ILE A 537 1.60 -20.29 4.11
N VAL A 538 0.69 -19.32 4.33
CA VAL A 538 0.76 -18.40 5.46
C VAL A 538 0.66 -19.15 6.79
N ALA A 539 -0.30 -20.07 6.93
CA ALA A 539 -0.48 -20.85 8.14
C ALA A 539 0.76 -21.70 8.45
N GLU A 540 1.31 -22.40 7.46
CA GLU A 540 2.54 -23.20 7.59
C GLU A 540 3.76 -22.34 7.97
N PHE A 541 3.90 -21.16 7.36
CA PHE A 541 4.99 -20.24 7.67
C PHE A 541 4.89 -19.67 9.09
N VAL A 542 3.69 -19.24 9.49
CA VAL A 542 3.47 -18.71 10.84
C VAL A 542 3.61 -19.83 11.90
N ASP A 543 3.30 -21.08 11.58
CA ASP A 543 3.54 -22.20 12.48
C ASP A 543 5.06 -22.41 12.69
N ASP A 544 5.81 -22.58 11.61
CA ASP A 544 7.28 -22.70 11.62
C ASP A 544 7.92 -21.85 10.51
N PRO A 545 8.39 -20.62 10.82
CA PRO A 545 9.00 -19.73 9.82
C PRO A 545 10.36 -20.22 9.30
N THR A 546 10.89 -21.33 9.85
CA THR A 546 12.15 -21.96 9.37
C THR A 546 11.91 -23.12 8.41
N ARG A 547 10.71 -23.68 8.38
CA ARG A 547 10.34 -24.80 7.51
C ARG A 547 10.46 -24.43 6.03
N ALA A 548 10.85 -25.39 5.20
CA ALA A 548 10.71 -25.28 3.75
C ALA A 548 9.21 -25.29 3.40
N LEU A 549 8.77 -24.32 2.59
CA LEU A 549 7.38 -24.19 2.16
C LEU A 549 7.21 -24.83 0.77
N ASP A 550 6.15 -25.61 0.60
CA ASP A 550 5.71 -26.03 -0.74
C ASP A 550 4.85 -24.90 -1.34
N THR A 551 5.44 -24.20 -2.30
CA THR A 551 4.79 -23.07 -3.02
C THR A 551 4.28 -23.47 -4.41
N SER A 552 4.35 -24.74 -4.79
CA SER A 552 4.01 -25.22 -6.15
C SER A 552 2.57 -24.87 -6.58
N CYS A 553 1.65 -24.79 -5.63
CA CYS A 553 0.26 -24.39 -5.91
C CYS A 553 0.10 -22.91 -6.30
N ALA A 554 1.10 -22.06 -6.06
CA ALA A 554 1.07 -20.66 -6.49
C ALA A 554 1.31 -20.54 -8.01
N ASP A 555 2.18 -21.40 -8.57
CA ASP A 555 2.48 -21.46 -10.01
C ASP A 555 1.41 -22.25 -10.80
N HIS A 556 0.65 -23.11 -10.11
CA HIS A 556 -0.37 -23.97 -10.70
C HIS A 556 -1.73 -23.80 -10.01
N PRO A 557 -2.33 -22.58 -10.04
CA PRO A 557 -3.63 -22.35 -9.46
C PRO A 557 -4.72 -23.09 -10.23
N PRO A 558 -5.84 -23.43 -9.58
CA PRO A 558 -7.03 -23.90 -10.31
C PRO A 558 -7.47 -22.80 -11.28
N PRO A 559 -7.97 -23.18 -12.46
CA PRO A 559 -8.46 -22.21 -13.45
C PRO A 559 -9.65 -21.42 -12.88
N ILE A 560 -9.74 -20.14 -13.25
CA ILE A 560 -10.88 -19.30 -12.92
C ILE A 560 -12.16 -19.95 -13.50
N ARG A 561 -13.17 -20.11 -12.66
CA ARG A 561 -14.49 -20.62 -13.08
C ARG A 561 -15.33 -19.44 -13.56
N PHE A 562 -15.20 -19.10 -14.85
CA PHE A 562 -15.96 -18.01 -15.45
C PHE A 562 -17.45 -18.35 -15.54
N GLU A 563 -18.29 -17.37 -15.26
CA GLU A 563 -19.74 -17.49 -15.37
C GLU A 563 -20.15 -17.52 -16.86
N PRO A 564 -21.16 -18.31 -17.22
CA PRO A 564 -21.64 -18.34 -18.60
C PRO A 564 -22.33 -17.02 -18.98
N MET A 565 -22.42 -16.75 -20.29
CA MET A 565 -23.06 -15.53 -20.81
C MET A 565 -24.57 -15.47 -20.50
N HIS A 566 -25.24 -16.64 -20.47
CA HIS A 566 -26.66 -16.79 -20.16
C HIS A 566 -26.81 -17.24 -18.70
N GLY A 567 -27.12 -16.33 -17.84
CA GLY A 567 -27.49 -16.53 -16.44
C GLY A 567 -28.39 -15.37 -16.03
N THR A 568 -29.45 -15.66 -15.30
CA THR A 568 -30.29 -14.60 -14.71
C THR A 568 -29.41 -13.74 -13.79
N PRO A 569 -29.53 -12.41 -13.89
CA PRO A 569 -28.77 -11.48 -13.06
C PRO A 569 -29.06 -11.65 -11.57
#